data_636cf824b52a568b6c1ded48af0e5f30
#
_entry.id   636cf824b52a568b6c1ded48af0e5f30
#
_cell.length_a   1.000
_cell.length_b   1.000
_cell.length_c   1.000
_cell.angle_alpha   90.00
_cell.angle_beta   90.00
_cell.angle_gamma   90.00
#
_symmetry.space_group_name_H-M   'P 1'
#
loop_
_entity.id
_entity.type
_entity.pdbx_description
1 polymer ?
#
loop_
_entity_poly.entity_id
_entity_poly.type
_entity_poly.pdbx_seq_one_letter_code
_entity_poly.pdbx_strand_id
1 'polypeptide(L)'
;MLIFVQKIVAMFKIDMHSHIIPKHLPDWTKKFGYGDFIFLNHNDDKSADMMQGGKFFRRIIENCWDENIRVGEYENFATQTQVVCTIPVLFSYWAKAKDGLEISEFLNDHIADLVAKYPKNYIGLGTIPMQDTQLAIQELERCKSIGLVGIQIGSNINDKNLSEPEFFPVFEACERLGMAVMVHPWQMMGEESMKKYWLPWLVGMPAETSRAACSMIFGGVLERLPNLRVCFSHAGGSFLTTLGRVEHGFNCRPDLVAIDNPINPRDYVGKFWVDSITHDIDLLKYLLKMQGSSKICFGTDYPFPLGDLEIGKFIEESDLSDQVKEDLFANATLDWLKLNKKNFL
;
A
#
# COMPACT_ATOMS: atom_id res chain seq x y z
N MET A 1 1.55 -45.36 -24.79
CA MET A 1 2.32 -44.19 -24.36
C MET A 1 1.35 -43.31 -23.56
N LEU A 2 1.30 -43.50 -22.24
CA LEU A 2 0.46 -42.68 -21.34
C LEU A 2 1.11 -41.32 -21.21
N ILE A 3 0.48 -40.30 -21.78
CA ILE A 3 0.84 -38.89 -21.53
C ILE A 3 0.34 -38.61 -20.14
N PHE A 4 1.24 -38.55 -19.15
CA PHE A 4 0.96 -37.96 -17.86
C PHE A 4 0.75 -36.45 -18.08
N VAL A 5 -0.50 -36.04 -18.18
CA VAL A 5 -0.85 -34.64 -18.02
C VAL A 5 -0.59 -34.34 -16.54
N GLN A 6 0.57 -33.80 -16.23
CA GLN A 6 0.84 -33.24 -14.93
C GLN A 6 -0.22 -32.13 -14.71
N LYS A 7 -1.14 -32.37 -13.78
CA LYS A 7 -2.11 -31.35 -13.36
C LYS A 7 -1.27 -30.22 -12.76
N ILE A 8 -1.07 -29.15 -13.51
CA ILE A 8 -0.46 -27.93 -12.98
C ILE A 8 -1.41 -27.50 -11.86
N VAL A 9 -1.00 -27.72 -10.63
CA VAL A 9 -1.72 -27.17 -9.47
C VAL A 9 -1.48 -25.66 -9.55
N ALA A 10 -2.53 -24.89 -9.79
CA ALA A 10 -2.43 -23.44 -9.84
C ALA A 10 -1.81 -22.93 -8.54
N MET A 11 -0.80 -22.07 -8.65
CA MET A 11 -0.18 -21.45 -7.47
C MET A 11 -1.21 -20.62 -6.73
N PHE A 12 -1.18 -20.70 -5.41
CA PHE A 12 -2.02 -19.83 -4.57
C PHE A 12 -1.46 -18.42 -4.60
N LYS A 13 -2.33 -17.43 -4.91
CA LYS A 13 -1.94 -16.04 -5.07
C LYS A 13 -2.70 -15.13 -4.12
N ILE A 14 -1.97 -14.20 -3.52
CA ILE A 14 -2.49 -13.08 -2.73
C ILE A 14 -1.96 -11.80 -3.36
N ASP A 15 -2.83 -10.99 -3.94
CA ASP A 15 -2.48 -9.63 -4.33
C ASP A 15 -2.42 -8.76 -3.08
N MET A 16 -1.22 -8.27 -2.74
CA MET A 16 -1.02 -7.47 -1.52
C MET A 16 -1.37 -6.00 -1.67
N HIS A 17 -1.64 -5.53 -2.88
CA HIS A 17 -1.84 -4.10 -3.16
C HIS A 17 -3.02 -3.89 -4.09
N SER A 18 -4.20 -3.72 -3.53
CA SER A 18 -5.40 -3.35 -4.27
C SER A 18 -6.28 -2.37 -3.49
N HIS A 19 -7.03 -1.55 -4.21
CA HIS A 19 -7.84 -0.50 -3.62
C HIS A 19 -9.34 -0.78 -3.79
N ILE A 20 -10.12 -0.40 -2.77
CA ILE A 20 -11.58 -0.46 -2.80
C ILE A 20 -12.17 0.76 -2.08
N ILE A 21 -13.37 1.17 -2.49
CA ILE A 21 -14.12 2.24 -1.82
C ILE A 21 -15.58 1.82 -1.67
N PRO A 22 -16.32 2.39 -0.72
CA PRO A 22 -17.77 2.26 -0.67
C PRO A 22 -18.42 2.79 -1.96
N LYS A 23 -19.46 2.11 -2.44
CA LYS A 23 -20.22 2.58 -3.60
C LYS A 23 -20.75 4.01 -3.41
N HIS A 24 -21.14 4.37 -2.19
CA HIS A 24 -21.63 5.69 -1.85
C HIS A 24 -20.79 6.28 -0.72
N LEU A 25 -20.24 7.46 -0.95
CA LEU A 25 -19.56 8.25 0.06
C LEU A 25 -20.51 9.32 0.60
N PRO A 26 -20.52 9.56 1.92
CA PRO A 26 -21.23 10.70 2.49
C PRO A 26 -20.74 12.03 1.90
N ASP A 27 -21.61 13.02 1.80
CA ASP A 27 -21.19 14.39 1.47
C ASP A 27 -20.56 15.04 2.71
N TRP A 28 -19.28 14.71 2.94
CA TRP A 28 -18.52 15.22 4.08
C TRP A 28 -18.32 16.73 4.02
N THR A 29 -18.21 17.33 2.81
CA THR A 29 -18.11 18.78 2.65
C THR A 29 -19.36 19.47 3.24
N LYS A 30 -20.54 18.95 2.93
CA LYS A 30 -21.80 19.44 3.49
C LYS A 30 -21.91 19.14 4.99
N LYS A 31 -21.53 17.94 5.41
CA LYS A 31 -21.64 17.49 6.80
C LYS A 31 -20.75 18.32 7.74
N PHE A 32 -19.48 18.55 7.35
CA PHE A 32 -18.52 19.27 8.18
C PHE A 32 -18.53 20.78 7.96
N GLY A 33 -19.12 21.25 6.84
CA GLY A 33 -19.24 22.65 6.50
C GLY A 33 -17.94 23.31 6.02
N TYR A 34 -16.96 22.50 5.59
CA TYR A 34 -15.69 22.98 5.04
C TYR A 34 -15.02 21.90 4.15
N GLY A 35 -13.98 22.33 3.42
CA GLY A 35 -13.04 21.46 2.72
C GLY A 35 -13.55 20.88 1.40
N ASP A 36 -12.61 20.33 0.65
CA ASP A 36 -12.83 19.74 -0.67
C ASP A 36 -12.77 18.21 -0.56
N PHE A 37 -13.66 17.63 0.25
CA PHE A 37 -13.73 16.17 0.39
C PHE A 37 -14.18 15.49 -0.90
N ILE A 38 -13.71 14.28 -1.07
CA ILE A 38 -14.11 13.45 -2.21
C ILE A 38 -15.57 13.00 -2.06
N PHE A 39 -16.33 13.10 -3.16
CA PHE A 39 -17.65 12.47 -3.30
C PHE A 39 -17.81 11.86 -4.69
N LEU A 40 -18.79 10.97 -4.85
CA LEU A 40 -19.04 10.25 -6.09
C LEU A 40 -20.34 10.70 -6.74
N ASN A 41 -20.27 11.11 -8.00
CA ASN A 41 -21.42 11.28 -8.87
C ASN A 41 -21.54 10.04 -9.75
N HIS A 42 -22.51 9.17 -9.46
CA HIS A 42 -22.79 8.03 -10.31
C HIS A 42 -23.45 8.50 -11.62
N ASN A 43 -22.84 8.14 -12.75
CA ASN A 43 -23.35 8.48 -14.08
C ASN A 43 -24.40 7.47 -14.56
N ASP A 44 -24.15 6.20 -14.27
CA ASP A 44 -25.01 5.04 -14.50
C ASP A 44 -24.63 3.95 -13.50
N ASP A 45 -25.11 2.74 -13.67
CA ASP A 45 -24.80 1.63 -12.76
C ASP A 45 -23.35 1.13 -12.83
N LYS A 46 -22.58 1.58 -13.83
CA LYS A 46 -21.24 1.05 -14.14
C LYS A 46 -20.10 2.04 -13.95
N SER A 47 -20.38 3.33 -13.84
CA SER A 47 -19.35 4.35 -13.64
C SER A 47 -19.74 5.43 -12.66
N ALA A 48 -18.75 6.07 -12.07
CA ALA A 48 -18.93 7.26 -11.26
C ALA A 48 -17.78 8.27 -11.51
N ASP A 49 -18.13 9.55 -11.47
CA ASP A 49 -17.15 10.62 -11.47
C ASP A 49 -16.80 10.94 -10.02
N MET A 50 -15.55 10.74 -9.67
CA MET A 50 -14.96 11.17 -8.41
C MET A 50 -14.73 12.68 -8.50
N MET A 51 -15.35 13.42 -7.59
CA MET A 51 -15.31 14.87 -7.53
C MET A 51 -14.57 15.35 -6.29
N GLN A 52 -13.81 16.43 -6.42
CA GLN A 52 -13.14 17.10 -5.31
C GLN A 52 -13.35 18.60 -5.42
N GLY A 53 -13.90 19.24 -4.40
CA GLY A 53 -14.20 20.70 -4.42
C GLY A 53 -15.08 21.12 -5.59
N GLY A 54 -16.03 20.28 -6.01
CA GLY A 54 -16.89 20.52 -7.16
C GLY A 54 -16.22 20.34 -8.52
N LYS A 55 -14.93 19.96 -8.57
CA LYS A 55 -14.18 19.72 -9.80
C LYS A 55 -14.06 18.22 -10.05
N PHE A 56 -14.07 17.83 -11.33
CA PHE A 56 -13.78 16.47 -11.75
C PHE A 56 -12.34 16.11 -11.38
N PHE A 57 -12.19 15.01 -10.65
CA PHE A 57 -10.89 14.46 -10.29
C PHE A 57 -10.55 13.25 -11.16
N ARG A 58 -11.45 12.24 -11.20
CA ARG A 58 -11.22 10.98 -11.93
C ARG A 58 -12.55 10.27 -12.19
N ARG A 59 -12.66 9.59 -13.32
CA ARG A 59 -13.73 8.59 -13.56
C ARG A 59 -13.26 7.23 -13.07
N ILE A 60 -14.15 6.53 -12.38
CA ILE A 60 -13.96 5.16 -11.89
C ILE A 60 -15.13 4.29 -12.36
N ILE A 61 -14.91 2.99 -12.39
CA ILE A 61 -15.91 2.00 -12.80
C ILE A 61 -16.23 1.04 -11.66
N GLU A 62 -17.25 0.20 -11.86
CA GLU A 62 -17.84 -0.65 -10.82
C GLU A 62 -16.85 -1.55 -10.08
N ASN A 63 -15.71 -1.94 -10.69
CA ASN A 63 -14.68 -2.71 -10.00
C ASN A 63 -13.96 -1.93 -8.87
N CYS A 64 -14.19 -0.62 -8.74
CA CYS A 64 -13.73 0.15 -7.57
C CYS A 64 -14.57 -0.09 -6.31
N TRP A 65 -15.82 -0.58 -6.43
CA TRP A 65 -16.74 -0.74 -5.30
C TRP A 65 -17.57 -2.04 -5.29
N ASP A 66 -17.68 -2.78 -6.40
CA ASP A 66 -18.47 -4.00 -6.48
C ASP A 66 -17.60 -5.23 -6.24
N GLU A 67 -17.81 -5.87 -5.11
CA GLU A 67 -17.05 -7.03 -4.69
C GLU A 67 -17.23 -8.26 -5.62
N ASN A 68 -18.38 -8.41 -6.27
CA ASN A 68 -18.62 -9.56 -7.14
C ASN A 68 -17.88 -9.40 -8.47
N ILE A 69 -17.86 -8.17 -9.01
CA ILE A 69 -17.08 -7.86 -10.21
C ILE A 69 -15.61 -8.15 -9.95
N ARG A 70 -15.08 -7.67 -8.81
CA ARG A 70 -13.68 -7.88 -8.41
C ARG A 70 -13.34 -9.37 -8.30
N VAL A 71 -14.15 -10.15 -7.61
CA VAL A 71 -13.93 -11.60 -7.47
C VAL A 71 -13.89 -12.25 -8.84
N GLY A 72 -14.84 -11.94 -9.73
CA GLY A 72 -14.87 -12.50 -11.08
C GLY A 72 -13.66 -12.10 -11.94
N GLU A 73 -13.20 -10.85 -11.86
CA GLU A 73 -12.00 -10.40 -12.58
C GLU A 73 -10.74 -11.12 -12.08
N TYR A 74 -10.59 -11.32 -10.77
CA TYR A 74 -9.46 -12.03 -10.18
C TYR A 74 -9.47 -13.55 -10.48
N GLU A 75 -10.65 -14.17 -10.54
CA GLU A 75 -10.79 -15.58 -10.93
C GLU A 75 -10.29 -15.84 -12.35
N ASN A 76 -10.43 -14.87 -13.27
CA ASN A 76 -9.90 -14.96 -14.63
C ASN A 76 -8.37 -15.14 -14.67
N PHE A 77 -7.66 -14.72 -13.61
CA PHE A 77 -6.20 -14.85 -13.46
C PHE A 77 -5.81 -15.85 -12.37
N ALA A 78 -6.73 -16.72 -11.96
CA ALA A 78 -6.51 -17.72 -10.91
C ALA A 78 -5.91 -17.12 -9.62
N THR A 79 -6.32 -15.88 -9.28
CA THR A 79 -5.92 -15.20 -8.05
C THR A 79 -7.04 -15.30 -7.03
N GLN A 80 -6.74 -15.80 -5.83
CA GLN A 80 -7.75 -16.16 -4.85
C GLN A 80 -8.07 -15.04 -3.88
N THR A 81 -7.06 -14.27 -3.47
CA THR A 81 -7.18 -13.35 -2.34
C THR A 81 -6.59 -11.98 -2.69
N GLN A 82 -7.26 -10.94 -2.21
CA GLN A 82 -6.83 -9.53 -2.36
C GLN A 82 -6.63 -8.92 -0.97
N VAL A 83 -5.51 -8.24 -0.76
CA VAL A 83 -5.37 -7.29 0.35
C VAL A 83 -5.94 -5.97 -0.13
N VAL A 84 -7.03 -5.54 0.50
CA VAL A 84 -7.75 -4.32 0.10
C VAL A 84 -7.52 -3.20 1.10
N CYS A 85 -7.35 -2.01 0.58
CA CYS A 85 -7.25 -0.77 1.34
C CYS A 85 -8.00 0.36 0.60
N THR A 86 -8.20 1.50 1.26
CA THR A 86 -8.84 2.65 0.61
C THR A 86 -7.94 3.30 -0.44
N ILE A 87 -8.50 4.15 -1.29
CA ILE A 87 -7.71 4.97 -2.23
C ILE A 87 -7.04 6.11 -1.46
N PRO A 88 -5.75 6.42 -1.67
CA PRO A 88 -5.01 7.43 -0.90
C PRO A 88 -5.62 8.82 -0.89
N VAL A 89 -6.37 9.23 -1.92
CA VAL A 89 -7.08 10.52 -1.94
C VAL A 89 -8.09 10.65 -0.80
N LEU A 90 -8.50 9.56 -0.16
CA LEU A 90 -9.42 9.53 0.97
C LEU A 90 -8.71 9.60 2.35
N PHE A 91 -7.39 9.64 2.42
CA PHE A 91 -6.68 9.82 3.70
C PHE A 91 -7.07 11.11 4.43
N SER A 92 -7.32 12.18 3.68
CA SER A 92 -7.85 13.46 4.21
C SER A 92 -7.07 14.03 5.40
N TYR A 93 -5.73 13.89 5.44
CA TYR A 93 -4.89 14.35 6.56
C TYR A 93 -4.95 15.87 6.79
N TRP A 94 -5.36 16.63 5.77
CA TRP A 94 -5.62 18.08 5.86
C TRP A 94 -6.88 18.42 6.66
N ALA A 95 -7.77 17.46 6.90
CA ALA A 95 -9.01 17.68 7.63
C ALA A 95 -8.75 17.83 9.14
N LYS A 96 -9.72 18.42 9.85
CA LYS A 96 -9.70 18.43 11.32
C LYS A 96 -9.63 16.98 11.82
N ALA A 97 -8.84 16.73 12.84
CA ALA A 97 -8.51 15.37 13.27
C ALA A 97 -9.74 14.50 13.60
N LYS A 98 -10.77 15.06 14.25
CA LYS A 98 -12.03 14.34 14.55
C LYS A 98 -12.84 14.01 13.30
N ASP A 99 -12.82 14.88 12.29
CA ASP A 99 -13.51 14.65 11.03
C ASP A 99 -12.73 13.58 10.20
N GLY A 100 -11.40 13.61 10.25
CA GLY A 100 -10.53 12.57 9.70
C GLY A 100 -10.74 11.20 10.36
N LEU A 101 -10.96 11.18 11.69
CA LEU A 101 -11.31 9.96 12.41
C LEU A 101 -12.64 9.38 11.91
N GLU A 102 -13.69 10.19 11.79
CA GLU A 102 -14.98 9.74 11.30
C GLU A 102 -14.92 9.17 9.87
N ILE A 103 -14.11 9.81 8.99
CA ILE A 103 -13.86 9.29 7.64
C ILE A 103 -13.14 7.95 7.71
N SER A 104 -12.11 7.84 8.55
CA SER A 104 -11.37 6.60 8.73
C SER A 104 -12.26 5.46 9.23
N GLU A 105 -13.07 5.72 10.27
CA GLU A 105 -14.02 4.74 10.80
C GLU A 105 -15.00 4.24 9.72
N PHE A 106 -15.57 5.15 8.94
CA PHE A 106 -16.50 4.80 7.86
C PHE A 106 -15.86 3.90 6.78
N LEU A 107 -14.63 4.23 6.37
CA LEU A 107 -13.89 3.45 5.36
C LEU A 107 -13.45 2.09 5.91
N ASN A 108 -13.02 2.05 7.16
CA ASN A 108 -12.57 0.82 7.81
C ASN A 108 -13.71 -0.16 8.09
N ASP A 109 -14.89 0.35 8.47
CA ASP A 109 -16.10 -0.47 8.63
C ASP A 109 -16.50 -1.12 7.31
N HIS A 110 -16.47 -0.38 6.20
CA HIS A 110 -16.73 -0.95 4.89
C HIS A 110 -15.75 -2.09 4.54
N ILE A 111 -14.46 -1.91 4.80
CA ILE A 111 -13.46 -2.96 4.54
C ILE A 111 -13.66 -4.17 5.47
N ALA A 112 -13.96 -3.93 6.74
CA ALA A 112 -14.22 -4.99 7.70
C ALA A 112 -15.46 -5.82 7.34
N ASP A 113 -16.55 -5.17 6.92
CA ASP A 113 -17.76 -5.83 6.44
C ASP A 113 -17.49 -6.70 5.20
N LEU A 114 -16.66 -6.20 4.28
CA LEU A 114 -16.25 -6.95 3.10
C LEU A 114 -15.46 -8.21 3.47
N VAL A 115 -14.46 -8.08 4.37
CA VAL A 115 -13.67 -9.20 4.87
C VAL A 115 -14.53 -10.22 5.60
N ALA A 116 -15.48 -9.77 6.44
CA ALA A 116 -16.41 -10.66 7.14
C ALA A 116 -17.31 -11.43 6.18
N LYS A 117 -17.74 -10.79 5.08
CA LYS A 117 -18.61 -11.39 4.05
C LYS A 117 -17.85 -12.40 3.18
N TYR A 118 -16.59 -12.13 2.85
CA TYR A 118 -15.77 -12.94 1.94
C TYR A 118 -14.37 -13.23 2.52
N PRO A 119 -14.27 -13.99 3.62
CA PRO A 119 -13.02 -14.13 4.40
C PRO A 119 -11.89 -14.88 3.68
N LYS A 120 -12.18 -15.55 2.56
CA LYS A 120 -11.16 -16.20 1.73
C LYS A 120 -10.67 -15.32 0.59
N ASN A 121 -11.46 -14.33 0.20
CA ASN A 121 -11.16 -13.46 -0.94
C ASN A 121 -10.53 -12.13 -0.54
N TYR A 122 -10.77 -11.67 0.70
CA TYR A 122 -10.31 -10.36 1.14
C TYR A 122 -9.56 -10.39 2.46
N ILE A 123 -8.51 -9.61 2.51
CA ILE A 123 -7.74 -9.25 3.70
C ILE A 123 -7.79 -7.72 3.80
N GLY A 124 -8.10 -7.15 4.95
CA GLY A 124 -8.30 -5.71 5.09
C GLY A 124 -7.12 -4.98 5.71
N LEU A 125 -6.71 -3.86 5.10
CA LEU A 125 -5.90 -2.82 5.72
C LEU A 125 -6.77 -1.60 5.99
N GLY A 126 -6.70 -1.07 7.21
CA GLY A 126 -7.40 0.15 7.58
C GLY A 126 -6.66 1.41 7.16
N THR A 127 -7.32 2.56 7.34
CA THR A 127 -6.72 3.88 7.29
C THR A 127 -6.93 4.57 8.64
N ILE A 128 -6.03 5.49 9.03
CA ILE A 128 -6.06 6.15 10.33
C ILE A 128 -5.78 7.65 10.18
N PRO A 129 -6.30 8.52 11.06
CA PRO A 129 -6.12 9.96 10.98
C PRO A 129 -4.73 10.37 11.49
N MET A 130 -3.70 10.17 10.66
CA MET A 130 -2.29 10.41 11.02
C MET A 130 -1.98 11.86 11.44
N GLN A 131 -2.84 12.82 11.17
CA GLN A 131 -2.71 14.21 11.61
C GLN A 131 -2.91 14.42 13.13
N ASP A 132 -3.33 13.36 13.86
CA ASP A 132 -3.45 13.36 15.32
C ASP A 132 -3.03 11.99 15.88
N THR A 133 -1.93 11.95 16.60
CA THR A 133 -1.32 10.73 17.13
C THR A 133 -2.26 9.94 18.04
N GLN A 134 -3.03 10.61 18.90
CA GLN A 134 -3.93 9.96 19.85
C GLN A 134 -5.11 9.29 19.11
N LEU A 135 -5.75 10.02 18.21
CA LEU A 135 -6.86 9.50 17.41
C LEU A 135 -6.39 8.43 16.43
N ALA A 136 -5.17 8.56 15.90
CA ALA A 136 -4.57 7.53 15.03
C ALA A 136 -4.38 6.21 15.79
N ILE A 137 -3.87 6.24 17.01
CA ILE A 137 -3.69 5.05 17.86
C ILE A 137 -5.06 4.45 18.25
N GLN A 138 -6.02 5.29 18.61
CA GLN A 138 -7.38 4.85 18.92
C GLN A 138 -7.99 4.07 17.74
N GLU A 139 -7.91 4.62 16.54
CA GLU A 139 -8.45 3.98 15.34
C GLU A 139 -7.65 2.74 14.93
N LEU A 140 -6.34 2.74 15.11
CA LEU A 140 -5.50 1.56 14.90
C LEU A 140 -5.94 0.38 15.81
N GLU A 141 -6.20 0.64 17.08
CA GLU A 141 -6.71 -0.37 18.04
C GLU A 141 -8.10 -0.85 17.63
N ARG A 142 -8.97 0.06 17.16
CA ARG A 142 -10.28 -0.32 16.63
C ARG A 142 -10.13 -1.17 15.36
N CYS A 143 -9.27 -0.79 14.40
CA CYS A 143 -8.97 -1.58 13.20
C CYS A 143 -8.63 -3.03 13.55
N LYS A 144 -7.76 -3.24 14.53
CA LYS A 144 -7.43 -4.59 14.99
C LYS A 144 -8.66 -5.32 15.57
N SER A 145 -9.48 -4.62 16.36
CA SER A 145 -10.67 -5.21 17.01
C SER A 145 -11.76 -5.65 16.02
N ILE A 146 -11.85 -4.97 14.86
CA ILE A 146 -12.80 -5.30 13.78
C ILE A 146 -12.21 -6.26 12.72
N GLY A 147 -11.02 -6.81 12.98
CA GLY A 147 -10.42 -7.87 12.17
C GLY A 147 -9.50 -7.42 11.04
N LEU A 148 -9.13 -6.14 10.96
CA LEU A 148 -8.11 -5.68 10.02
C LEU A 148 -6.72 -6.07 10.52
N VAL A 149 -5.80 -6.38 9.59
CA VAL A 149 -4.49 -6.96 9.92
C VAL A 149 -3.32 -5.98 9.80
N GLY A 150 -3.60 -4.80 9.33
CA GLY A 150 -2.64 -3.72 9.14
C GLY A 150 -3.33 -2.43 8.76
N ILE A 151 -2.52 -1.43 8.43
CA ILE A 151 -2.98 -0.12 7.97
C ILE A 151 -2.23 0.31 6.71
N GLN A 152 -2.88 1.15 5.91
CA GLN A 152 -2.25 1.93 4.85
C GLN A 152 -2.12 3.37 5.30
N ILE A 153 -0.92 3.97 5.11
CA ILE A 153 -0.64 5.37 5.39
C ILE A 153 0.03 6.06 4.21
N GLY A 154 -0.03 7.38 4.17
CA GLY A 154 0.69 8.20 3.18
C GLY A 154 2.20 8.20 3.38
N SER A 155 2.93 8.51 2.32
CA SER A 155 4.39 8.69 2.33
C SER A 155 4.87 9.89 3.15
N ASN A 156 3.96 10.83 3.36
CA ASN A 156 4.12 11.99 4.23
C ASN A 156 2.74 12.35 4.83
N ILE A 157 2.75 13.15 5.88
CA ILE A 157 1.55 13.63 6.55
C ILE A 157 1.60 15.16 6.59
N ASN A 158 0.85 15.81 5.70
CA ASN A 158 0.86 17.27 5.59
C ASN A 158 2.29 17.81 5.47
N ASP A 159 3.05 17.31 4.48
CA ASP A 159 4.46 17.62 4.17
C ASP A 159 5.50 17.20 5.24
N LYS A 160 5.08 16.63 6.36
CA LYS A 160 5.99 16.08 7.38
C LYS A 160 6.45 14.68 7.02
N ASN A 161 7.73 14.42 7.24
CA ASN A 161 8.31 13.09 7.03
C ASN A 161 7.81 12.08 8.06
N LEU A 162 7.77 10.81 7.70
CA LEU A 162 7.35 9.73 8.61
C LEU A 162 8.30 9.53 9.81
N SER A 163 9.48 10.14 9.77
CA SER A 163 10.43 10.15 10.90
C SER A 163 10.14 11.20 11.98
N GLU A 164 9.17 12.09 11.76
CA GLU A 164 8.87 13.11 12.78
C GLU A 164 8.47 12.46 14.11
N PRO A 165 8.94 13.01 15.24
CA PRO A 165 8.75 12.40 16.56
C PRO A 165 7.28 12.13 16.92
N GLU A 166 6.36 12.93 16.43
CA GLU A 166 4.93 12.81 16.69
C GLU A 166 4.30 11.54 16.08
N PHE A 167 4.91 10.94 15.02
CA PHE A 167 4.40 9.72 14.39
C PHE A 167 4.98 8.45 15.03
N PHE A 168 6.09 8.57 15.75
CA PHE A 168 6.74 7.40 16.35
C PHE A 168 5.82 6.59 17.27
N PRO A 169 4.98 7.18 18.14
CA PRO A 169 4.06 6.41 18.98
C PRO A 169 3.03 5.58 18.18
N VAL A 170 2.67 6.03 16.96
CA VAL A 170 1.78 5.25 16.07
C VAL A 170 2.51 3.98 15.60
N PHE A 171 3.77 4.10 15.19
CA PHE A 171 4.58 2.94 14.78
C PHE A 171 4.87 1.98 15.94
N GLU A 172 5.12 2.50 17.15
CA GLU A 172 5.21 1.66 18.36
C GLU A 172 3.90 0.90 18.60
N ALA A 173 2.75 1.54 18.44
CA ALA A 173 1.46 0.90 18.55
C ALA A 173 1.25 -0.17 17.46
N CYS A 174 1.67 0.08 16.21
CA CYS A 174 1.63 -0.92 15.14
C CYS A 174 2.47 -2.16 15.50
N GLU A 175 3.71 -1.97 15.97
CA GLU A 175 4.58 -3.08 16.39
C GLU A 175 3.97 -3.84 17.58
N ARG A 176 3.57 -3.14 18.63
CA ARG A 176 2.94 -3.72 19.83
C ARG A 176 1.68 -4.52 19.51
N LEU A 177 0.85 -4.02 18.62
CA LEU A 177 -0.40 -4.67 18.21
C LEU A 177 -0.17 -5.76 17.15
N GLY A 178 1.01 -5.84 16.57
CA GLY A 178 1.29 -6.74 15.46
C GLY A 178 0.54 -6.36 14.18
N MET A 179 0.26 -5.08 13.97
CA MET A 179 -0.36 -4.54 12.75
C MET A 179 0.71 -4.22 11.71
N ALA A 180 0.51 -4.68 10.48
CA ALA A 180 1.41 -4.36 9.37
C ALA A 180 1.17 -2.92 8.88
N VAL A 181 2.18 -2.30 8.29
CA VAL A 181 2.10 -0.94 7.73
C VAL A 181 2.43 -0.97 6.25
N MET A 182 1.50 -0.50 5.42
CA MET A 182 1.73 -0.21 4.02
C MET A 182 1.91 1.29 3.85
N VAL A 183 3.04 1.71 3.27
CA VAL A 183 3.31 3.11 2.95
C VAL A 183 3.04 3.34 1.47
N HIS A 184 2.07 4.19 1.17
CA HIS A 184 1.65 4.53 -0.18
C HIS A 184 1.96 6.00 -0.50
N PRO A 185 2.48 6.34 -1.69
CA PRO A 185 2.76 7.72 -2.06
C PRO A 185 1.49 8.58 -2.04
N TRP A 186 1.61 9.75 -1.44
CA TRP A 186 0.53 10.72 -1.27
C TRP A 186 1.11 12.13 -1.29
N GLN A 187 0.38 13.12 -1.88
CA GLN A 187 0.80 14.51 -1.98
C GLN A 187 2.26 14.64 -2.45
N MET A 188 2.49 14.31 -3.73
CA MET A 188 3.83 14.21 -4.30
C MET A 188 4.56 15.55 -4.24
N MET A 189 5.82 15.51 -3.77
CA MET A 189 6.68 16.70 -3.74
C MET A 189 6.79 17.34 -5.12
N GLY A 190 6.67 18.67 -5.21
CA GLY A 190 6.80 19.41 -6.47
C GLY A 190 5.63 19.22 -7.44
N GLU A 191 4.48 18.73 -7.00
CA GLU A 191 3.30 18.48 -7.84
C GLU A 191 2.88 19.74 -8.63
N GLU A 192 3.06 20.92 -8.06
CA GLU A 192 2.76 22.19 -8.70
C GLU A 192 3.58 22.45 -9.97
N SER A 193 4.75 21.83 -10.11
CA SER A 193 5.61 21.86 -11.31
C SER A 193 5.33 20.74 -12.29
N MET A 194 4.54 19.73 -11.88
CA MET A 194 4.30 18.49 -12.63
C MET A 194 2.91 18.41 -13.28
N LYS A 195 2.35 19.53 -13.74
CA LYS A 195 0.95 19.64 -14.23
C LYS A 195 0.67 18.93 -15.56
N LYS A 196 1.69 18.51 -16.30
CA LYS A 196 1.55 17.85 -17.62
C LYS A 196 2.15 16.46 -17.59
N TYR A 197 1.80 15.66 -18.61
CA TYR A 197 2.38 14.34 -18.89
C TYR A 197 2.21 13.33 -17.76
N TRP A 198 1.22 13.53 -16.90
CA TRP A 198 0.94 12.65 -15.76
C TRP A 198 2.13 12.49 -14.80
N LEU A 199 3.03 13.47 -14.78
CA LEU A 199 4.29 13.45 -14.01
C LEU A 199 4.12 13.21 -12.51
N PRO A 200 3.05 13.67 -11.82
CA PRO A 200 2.87 13.32 -10.41
C PRO A 200 2.86 11.80 -10.17
N TRP A 201 2.22 11.03 -11.07
CA TRP A 201 2.19 9.56 -10.98
C TRP A 201 3.46 8.90 -11.48
N LEU A 202 4.01 9.38 -12.62
CA LEU A 202 5.16 8.73 -13.26
C LEU A 202 6.50 9.03 -12.56
N VAL A 203 6.64 10.21 -11.96
CA VAL A 203 7.88 10.69 -11.34
C VAL A 203 7.68 10.96 -9.85
N GLY A 204 6.59 11.64 -9.49
CA GLY A 204 6.29 12.04 -8.12
C GLY A 204 6.09 10.85 -7.18
N MET A 205 5.29 9.85 -7.58
CA MET A 205 5.02 8.69 -6.72
C MET A 205 6.29 7.90 -6.37
N PRO A 206 7.17 7.51 -7.32
CA PRO A 206 8.43 6.85 -6.97
C PRO A 206 9.33 7.70 -6.08
N ALA A 207 9.36 9.02 -6.27
CA ALA A 207 10.15 9.94 -5.45
C ALA A 207 9.61 10.01 -4.01
N GLU A 208 8.30 10.11 -3.84
CA GLU A 208 7.65 10.14 -2.52
C GLU A 208 7.84 8.85 -1.74
N THR A 209 7.69 7.70 -2.39
CA THR A 209 7.97 6.40 -1.74
C THR A 209 9.42 6.33 -1.26
N SER A 210 10.36 6.83 -2.08
CA SER A 210 11.79 6.88 -1.70
C SER A 210 12.05 7.84 -0.55
N ARG A 211 11.39 9.01 -0.53
CA ARG A 211 11.45 9.96 0.59
C ARG A 211 10.97 9.29 1.89
N ALA A 212 9.86 8.58 1.84
CA ALA A 212 9.33 7.85 2.98
C ALA A 212 10.31 6.80 3.50
N ALA A 213 10.85 5.94 2.62
CA ALA A 213 11.84 4.93 2.98
C ALA A 213 13.10 5.55 3.61
N CYS A 214 13.66 6.58 2.98
CA CYS A 214 14.82 7.31 3.51
C CYS A 214 14.52 7.93 4.88
N SER A 215 13.35 8.57 5.04
CA SER A 215 13.00 9.21 6.31
C SER A 215 12.86 8.20 7.45
N MET A 216 12.20 7.06 7.22
CA MET A 216 12.05 6.01 8.24
C MET A 216 13.39 5.35 8.60
N ILE A 217 14.29 5.19 7.63
CA ILE A 217 15.63 4.64 7.85
C ILE A 217 16.50 5.64 8.61
N PHE A 218 16.66 6.85 8.08
CA PHE A 218 17.56 7.86 8.67
C PHE A 218 17.05 8.38 10.02
N GLY A 219 15.73 8.52 10.20
CA GLY A 219 15.13 8.87 11.49
C GLY A 219 15.09 7.72 12.51
N GLY A 220 15.65 6.55 12.16
CA GLY A 220 15.82 5.42 13.06
C GLY A 220 14.51 4.71 13.45
N VAL A 221 13.43 4.89 12.70
CA VAL A 221 12.15 4.20 12.98
C VAL A 221 12.35 2.69 12.88
N LEU A 222 12.96 2.20 11.78
CA LEU A 222 13.19 0.77 11.57
C LEU A 222 14.27 0.19 12.50
N GLU A 223 15.17 1.02 13.03
CA GLU A 223 16.18 0.59 14.00
C GLU A 223 15.57 0.42 15.40
N ARG A 224 14.77 1.38 15.82
CA ARG A 224 14.12 1.36 17.15
C ARG A 224 12.97 0.37 17.25
N LEU A 225 12.34 0.03 16.10
CA LEU A 225 11.20 -0.88 16.00
C LEU A 225 11.52 -2.05 15.04
N PRO A 226 12.40 -2.98 15.44
CA PRO A 226 12.90 -4.04 14.57
C PRO A 226 11.84 -5.08 14.17
N ASN A 227 10.72 -5.15 14.87
CA ASN A 227 9.60 -6.05 14.56
C ASN A 227 8.47 -5.33 13.80
N LEU A 228 8.59 -4.03 13.54
CA LEU A 228 7.64 -3.29 12.73
C LEU A 228 7.69 -3.77 11.28
N ARG A 229 6.56 -4.22 10.76
CA ARG A 229 6.47 -4.77 9.41
C ARG A 229 5.97 -3.70 8.45
N VAL A 230 6.92 -3.06 7.75
CA VAL A 230 6.63 -2.01 6.77
C VAL A 230 6.76 -2.56 5.36
N CYS A 231 5.79 -2.28 4.51
CA CYS A 231 5.85 -2.49 3.07
C CYS A 231 5.74 -1.15 2.34
N PHE A 232 6.70 -0.85 1.48
CA PHE A 232 6.66 0.33 0.62
C PHE A 232 6.11 -0.04 -0.75
N SER A 233 5.05 0.64 -1.18
CA SER A 233 4.39 0.37 -2.46
C SER A 233 5.25 0.76 -3.67
N HIS A 234 4.83 0.27 -4.85
CA HIS A 234 5.46 0.51 -6.15
C HIS A 234 6.95 0.16 -6.13
N ALA A 235 7.24 -1.10 -5.73
CA ALA A 235 8.61 -1.64 -5.65
C ALA A 235 9.56 -0.85 -4.74
N GLY A 236 9.01 -0.11 -3.74
CA GLY A 236 9.77 0.80 -2.90
C GLY A 236 10.18 2.10 -3.60
N GLY A 237 9.46 2.47 -4.65
CA GLY A 237 9.74 3.65 -5.46
C GLY A 237 11.11 3.57 -6.14
N SER A 238 11.88 4.64 -6.08
CA SER A 238 13.26 4.66 -6.59
C SER A 238 14.32 4.36 -5.52
N PHE A 239 13.94 4.04 -4.26
CA PHE A 239 14.90 3.86 -3.16
C PHE A 239 15.95 2.79 -3.48
N LEU A 240 15.51 1.57 -3.85
CA LEU A 240 16.44 0.46 -4.10
C LEU A 240 17.30 0.70 -5.36
N THR A 241 16.77 1.36 -6.38
CA THR A 241 17.53 1.68 -7.60
C THR A 241 18.53 2.82 -7.41
N THR A 242 18.28 3.71 -6.44
CA THR A 242 19.17 4.83 -6.10
C THR A 242 19.97 4.59 -4.80
N LEU A 243 19.91 3.39 -4.23
CA LEU A 243 20.55 3.05 -2.96
C LEU A 243 22.04 3.36 -2.93
N GLY A 244 22.76 3.15 -4.04
CA GLY A 244 24.17 3.51 -4.14
C GLY A 244 24.44 5.00 -3.91
N ARG A 245 23.55 5.89 -4.39
CA ARG A 245 23.63 7.34 -4.13
C ARG A 245 23.30 7.65 -2.67
N VAL A 246 22.30 7.00 -2.12
CA VAL A 246 21.85 7.18 -0.71
C VAL A 246 22.97 6.79 0.25
N GLU A 247 23.59 5.62 0.05
CA GLU A 247 24.73 5.13 0.82
C GLU A 247 25.97 6.02 0.66
N HIS A 248 26.25 6.46 -0.56
CA HIS A 248 27.38 7.36 -0.80
C HIS A 248 27.19 8.69 -0.05
N GLY A 249 25.97 9.26 -0.08
CA GLY A 249 25.61 10.46 0.68
C GLY A 249 25.80 10.27 2.20
N PHE A 250 25.34 9.13 2.73
CA PHE A 250 25.54 8.75 4.13
C PHE A 250 27.03 8.72 4.51
N ASN A 251 27.89 8.13 3.67
CA ASN A 251 29.32 8.04 3.92
C ASN A 251 30.06 9.38 3.76
N CYS A 252 29.63 10.22 2.79
CA CYS A 252 30.29 11.51 2.53
C CYS A 252 29.88 12.62 3.50
N ARG A 253 28.65 12.60 4.00
CA ARG A 253 28.07 13.63 4.86
C ARG A 253 27.33 13.03 6.05
N PRO A 254 28.03 12.23 6.89
CA PRO A 254 27.42 11.66 8.09
C PRO A 254 26.91 12.75 9.05
N ASP A 255 27.53 13.92 9.03
CA ASP A 255 27.11 15.12 9.77
C ASP A 255 25.70 15.63 9.40
N LEU A 256 25.19 15.28 8.21
CA LEU A 256 23.86 15.66 7.73
C LEU A 256 22.89 14.46 7.65
N VAL A 257 23.40 13.25 7.47
CA VAL A 257 22.57 12.09 7.15
C VAL A 257 22.46 11.10 8.31
N ALA A 258 23.55 10.91 9.07
CA ALA A 258 23.60 9.99 10.22
C ALA A 258 23.27 10.70 11.56
N ILE A 259 22.34 11.67 11.54
CA ILE A 259 22.00 12.50 12.71
C ILE A 259 21.27 11.67 13.75
N ASP A 260 20.20 10.96 13.33
CA ASP A 260 19.33 10.22 14.24
C ASP A 260 19.60 8.71 14.19
N ASN A 261 20.26 8.23 13.13
CA ASN A 261 20.58 6.82 12.94
C ASN A 261 21.98 6.65 12.31
N PRO A 262 22.95 6.12 13.05
CA PRO A 262 24.32 5.91 12.55
C PRO A 262 24.48 4.63 11.70
N ILE A 263 23.42 3.85 11.51
CA ILE A 263 23.48 2.59 10.76
C ILE A 263 23.38 2.87 9.26
N ASN A 264 24.25 2.21 8.49
CA ASN A 264 24.27 2.36 7.03
C ASN A 264 22.90 2.00 6.40
N PRO A 265 22.33 2.82 5.50
CA PRO A 265 21.04 2.57 4.89
C PRO A 265 20.99 1.23 4.12
N ARG A 266 22.11 0.72 3.63
CA ARG A 266 22.18 -0.59 2.96
C ARG A 266 21.87 -1.76 3.91
N ASP A 267 22.14 -1.62 5.20
CA ASP A 267 21.90 -2.67 6.20
C ASP A 267 20.40 -2.90 6.49
N TYR A 268 19.54 -2.03 5.95
CA TYR A 268 18.07 -2.19 6.01
C TYR A 268 17.50 -2.94 4.82
N VAL A 269 18.27 -3.19 3.77
CA VAL A 269 17.85 -4.03 2.65
C VAL A 269 17.53 -5.44 3.17
N GLY A 270 16.33 -5.95 2.83
CA GLY A 270 15.82 -7.21 3.37
C GLY A 270 15.14 -7.12 4.75
N LYS A 271 15.07 -5.93 5.38
CA LYS A 271 14.37 -5.73 6.66
C LYS A 271 12.97 -5.14 6.52
N PHE A 272 12.58 -4.68 5.35
CA PHE A 272 11.24 -4.21 4.99
C PHE A 272 10.74 -4.94 3.76
N TRP A 273 9.47 -4.81 3.44
CA TRP A 273 8.85 -5.39 2.23
C TRP A 273 8.62 -4.31 1.18
N VAL A 274 8.50 -4.76 -0.06
CA VAL A 274 8.02 -3.96 -1.19
C VAL A 274 7.04 -4.80 -2.00
N ASP A 275 6.20 -4.16 -2.83
CA ASP A 275 5.40 -4.90 -3.80
C ASP A 275 6.18 -5.16 -5.10
N SER A 276 5.59 -5.93 -6.00
CA SER A 276 6.19 -6.35 -7.27
C SER A 276 5.85 -5.43 -8.45
N ILE A 277 5.27 -4.25 -8.21
CA ILE A 277 4.80 -3.35 -9.27
C ILE A 277 5.99 -2.62 -9.89
N THR A 278 6.67 -3.30 -10.80
CA THR A 278 7.85 -2.79 -11.52
C THR A 278 7.57 -2.50 -12.98
N HIS A 279 6.55 -3.16 -13.58
CA HIS A 279 6.25 -3.15 -15.01
C HIS A 279 7.43 -3.55 -15.92
N ASP A 280 8.50 -4.13 -15.33
CA ASP A 280 9.73 -4.51 -16.00
C ASP A 280 10.36 -5.72 -15.31
N ILE A 281 10.58 -6.81 -16.07
CA ILE A 281 11.10 -8.07 -15.50
C ILE A 281 12.55 -7.98 -15.05
N ASP A 282 13.36 -7.18 -15.75
CA ASP A 282 14.77 -7.04 -15.38
C ASP A 282 14.90 -6.20 -14.10
N LEU A 283 14.02 -5.22 -13.92
CA LEU A 283 13.93 -4.48 -12.66
C LEU A 283 13.44 -5.41 -11.53
N LEU A 284 12.44 -6.25 -11.74
CA LEU A 284 12.01 -7.23 -10.73
C LEU A 284 13.15 -8.19 -10.36
N LYS A 285 13.91 -8.69 -11.33
CA LYS A 285 15.10 -9.52 -11.08
C LYS A 285 16.17 -8.79 -10.28
N TYR A 286 16.38 -7.50 -10.56
CA TYR A 286 17.29 -6.67 -9.78
C TYR A 286 16.82 -6.56 -8.32
N LEU A 287 15.53 -6.30 -8.09
CA LEU A 287 14.97 -6.21 -6.74
C LEU A 287 15.05 -7.55 -6.00
N LEU A 288 14.80 -8.67 -6.67
CA LEU A 288 14.99 -10.01 -6.11
C LEU A 288 16.43 -10.25 -5.64
N LYS A 289 17.42 -9.78 -6.41
CA LYS A 289 18.83 -9.83 -6.01
C LYS A 289 19.13 -8.97 -4.79
N MET A 290 18.45 -7.82 -4.65
CA MET A 290 18.68 -6.88 -3.55
C MET A 290 17.95 -7.30 -2.27
N GLN A 291 16.64 -7.56 -2.36
CA GLN A 291 15.74 -7.77 -1.21
C GLN A 291 15.56 -9.25 -0.83
N GLY A 292 15.75 -10.16 -1.81
CA GLY A 292 15.33 -11.55 -1.67
C GLY A 292 13.82 -11.73 -1.93
N SER A 293 13.41 -12.92 -2.38
CA SER A 293 12.02 -13.24 -2.73
C SER A 293 11.05 -13.14 -1.56
N SER A 294 11.52 -13.41 -0.34
CA SER A 294 10.70 -13.34 0.89
C SER A 294 10.31 -11.90 1.30
N LYS A 295 10.84 -10.89 0.65
CA LYS A 295 10.58 -9.46 0.94
C LYS A 295 9.97 -8.69 -0.21
N ILE A 296 9.55 -9.39 -1.26
CA ILE A 296 8.81 -8.81 -2.37
C ILE A 296 7.45 -9.51 -2.45
N CYS A 297 6.38 -8.74 -2.24
CA CYS A 297 5.02 -9.24 -2.26
C CYS A 297 4.40 -8.99 -3.63
N PHE A 298 3.71 -9.97 -4.19
CA PHE A 298 2.90 -9.73 -5.39
C PHE A 298 1.85 -8.66 -5.12
N GLY A 299 1.81 -7.61 -5.94
CA GLY A 299 0.86 -6.51 -5.86
C GLY A 299 0.52 -5.97 -7.24
N THR A 300 -0.67 -5.41 -7.41
CA THR A 300 -1.17 -4.96 -8.72
C THR A 300 -1.54 -3.48 -8.79
N ASP A 301 -1.84 -2.81 -7.68
CA ASP A 301 -2.46 -1.47 -7.64
C ASP A 301 -3.84 -1.44 -8.33
N TYR A 302 -4.52 -2.61 -8.37
CA TYR A 302 -5.85 -2.75 -8.95
C TYR A 302 -6.88 -1.89 -8.18
N PRO A 303 -7.85 -1.22 -8.86
CA PRO A 303 -8.19 -1.36 -10.27
C PRO A 303 -7.71 -0.19 -11.14
N PHE A 304 -6.65 0.48 -10.80
CA PHE A 304 -6.22 1.69 -11.50
C PHE A 304 -5.38 1.41 -12.75
N PRO A 305 -5.44 2.29 -13.79
CA PRO A 305 -4.82 2.02 -15.09
C PRO A 305 -3.29 2.00 -15.08
N LEU A 306 -2.64 2.49 -14.02
CA LEU A 306 -1.18 2.37 -13.84
C LEU A 306 -0.80 1.08 -13.11
N GLY A 307 -1.79 0.30 -12.66
CA GLY A 307 -1.59 -1.00 -12.04
C GLY A 307 -1.35 -2.13 -13.05
N ASP A 308 -1.09 -3.33 -12.53
CA ASP A 308 -1.03 -4.56 -13.32
C ASP A 308 -2.43 -5.17 -13.43
N LEU A 309 -3.14 -4.84 -14.52
CA LEU A 309 -4.51 -5.32 -14.75
C LEU A 309 -4.58 -6.72 -15.36
N GLU A 310 -3.47 -7.30 -15.81
CA GLU A 310 -3.34 -8.72 -16.16
C GLU A 310 -2.87 -9.56 -14.95
N ILE A 311 -3.45 -9.34 -13.83
CA ILE A 311 -3.24 -9.77 -12.44
C ILE A 311 -2.28 -10.98 -12.30
N GLY A 312 -0.99 -10.69 -12.10
CA GLY A 312 0.06 -11.69 -11.89
C GLY A 312 0.60 -12.37 -13.13
N LYS A 313 0.05 -12.14 -14.32
CA LYS A 313 0.52 -12.73 -15.58
C LYS A 313 1.99 -12.41 -15.86
N PHE A 314 2.40 -11.18 -15.60
CA PHE A 314 3.77 -10.72 -15.74
C PHE A 314 4.79 -11.60 -14.97
N ILE A 315 4.45 -12.03 -13.74
CA ILE A 315 5.27 -12.95 -12.94
C ILE A 315 5.13 -14.38 -13.46
N GLU A 316 3.91 -14.82 -13.79
CA GLU A 316 3.67 -16.20 -14.28
C GLU A 316 4.44 -16.52 -15.55
N GLU A 317 4.46 -15.62 -16.53
CA GLU A 317 5.12 -15.78 -17.80
C GLU A 317 6.65 -15.58 -17.73
N SER A 318 7.17 -15.10 -16.58
CA SER A 318 8.60 -14.91 -16.39
C SER A 318 9.39 -16.22 -16.31
N ASP A 319 10.71 -16.14 -16.51
CA ASP A 319 11.66 -17.23 -16.33
C ASP A 319 12.11 -17.46 -14.87
N LEU A 320 11.42 -16.85 -13.91
CA LEU A 320 11.67 -17.05 -12.47
C LEU A 320 11.35 -18.50 -12.08
N SER A 321 12.12 -19.04 -11.13
CA SER A 321 11.84 -20.38 -10.62
C SER A 321 10.50 -20.44 -9.87
N ASP A 322 9.87 -21.63 -9.84
CA ASP A 322 8.59 -21.85 -9.16
C ASP A 322 8.66 -21.45 -7.69
N GLN A 323 9.77 -21.69 -6.99
CA GLN A 323 9.96 -21.27 -5.60
C GLN A 323 9.93 -19.75 -5.46
N VAL A 324 10.58 -19.00 -6.36
CA VAL A 324 10.54 -17.54 -6.34
C VAL A 324 9.12 -17.04 -6.63
N LYS A 325 8.42 -17.65 -7.59
CA LYS A 325 7.02 -17.32 -7.88
C LYS A 325 6.10 -17.59 -6.69
N GLU A 326 6.26 -18.71 -5.99
CA GLU A 326 5.50 -19.00 -4.77
C GLU A 326 5.78 -17.98 -3.66
N ASP A 327 7.03 -17.57 -3.49
CA ASP A 327 7.40 -16.55 -2.52
C ASP A 327 6.71 -15.20 -2.84
N LEU A 328 6.82 -14.75 -4.09
CA LEU A 328 6.19 -13.51 -4.56
C LEU A 328 4.66 -13.58 -4.42
N PHE A 329 4.03 -14.64 -4.95
CA PHE A 329 2.57 -14.74 -5.02
C PHE A 329 1.88 -14.87 -3.66
N ALA A 330 2.56 -15.44 -2.65
CA ALA A 330 1.88 -15.66 -1.38
C ALA A 330 2.79 -15.57 -0.15
N ASN A 331 3.96 -16.22 -0.14
CA ASN A 331 4.71 -16.42 1.09
C ASN A 331 5.19 -15.09 1.70
N ALA A 332 5.67 -14.14 0.87
CA ALA A 332 6.11 -12.83 1.33
C ALA A 332 4.97 -12.03 1.95
N THR A 333 3.77 -12.04 1.33
CA THR A 333 2.59 -11.36 1.86
C THR A 333 2.12 -11.99 3.18
N LEU A 334 2.10 -13.32 3.26
CA LEU A 334 1.75 -14.05 4.48
C LEU A 334 2.75 -13.76 5.62
N ASP A 335 4.06 -13.66 5.31
CA ASP A 335 5.08 -13.27 6.29
C ASP A 335 4.92 -11.81 6.74
N TRP A 336 4.69 -10.89 5.79
CA TRP A 336 4.44 -9.48 6.10
C TRP A 336 3.22 -9.30 7.02
N LEU A 337 2.10 -9.99 6.75
CA LEU A 337 0.86 -9.87 7.51
C LEU A 337 0.80 -10.80 8.73
N LYS A 338 1.76 -11.75 8.88
CA LYS A 338 1.74 -12.82 9.90
C LYS A 338 0.46 -13.66 9.84
N LEU A 339 0.04 -14.01 8.63
CA LEU A 339 -1.15 -14.82 8.38
C LEU A 339 -0.78 -16.26 7.98
N ASN A 340 -1.71 -17.17 8.18
CA ASN A 340 -1.54 -18.56 7.80
C ASN A 340 -2.28 -18.84 6.48
N LYS A 341 -1.58 -19.44 5.51
CA LYS A 341 -2.15 -19.84 4.21
C LYS A 341 -3.42 -20.69 4.34
N LYS A 342 -3.52 -21.52 5.39
CA LYS A 342 -4.69 -22.36 5.66
C LYS A 342 -5.99 -21.60 5.87
N ASN A 343 -5.92 -20.31 6.21
CA ASN A 343 -7.10 -19.47 6.41
C ASN A 343 -7.81 -19.15 5.09
N PHE A 344 -7.15 -19.34 3.95
CA PHE A 344 -7.61 -18.93 2.62
C PHE A 344 -7.85 -20.11 1.66
N LEU A 345 -7.46 -21.33 2.02
CA LEU A 345 -7.64 -22.56 1.23
C LEU A 345 -8.99 -23.26 1.41
#